data_f0de08c276bf0bbd4adae00a342f3300
#
_entry.id   f0de08c276bf0bbd4adae00a342f3300
#
_cell.length_a   1.000
_cell.length_b   1.000
_cell.length_c   1.000
_cell.angle_alpha   90.00
_cell.angle_beta   90.00
_cell.angle_gamma   90.00
#
_symmetry.space_group_name_H-M   'P 1'
#
loop_
_entity.id
_entity.type
_entity.pdbx_description
1 polymer ?
#
loop_
_entity_poly.entity_id
_entity_poly.type
_entity_poly.pdbx_seq_one_letter_code
_entity_poly.pdbx_strand_id
1 'polypeptide(L)'
;MMINYKISEQLKNQLDNLSHDKYDKIKNFLQELLNPKKNSKYHTEFQNFLGWIDSPEFMLKQLEGINDFINMSKSYEQFIFIGMGASAILPELLLSEKWVQNEKIYEGFYDKQKTFKPKFYFIDGTQDRDIKDVISNYQKTMIVFVSKNGKSIETKTIMENLINTIDISNNFVAITDYGSDLYNFAKTNNFLEIFCNPPDIPGRFSAFTYTGLISAAISGVNIKKMIESVIQFKNSIKKNNHSFINLINYLSKILDCKIDIINLISSNERDPKLLWVQQMISESLAKNSRHLIPINSNLIKFKNRKDIVNLSFENINNKESQSITLDNINEENLGIFIYTIQLIITTLSFLESENGIKFNPFTQPNVELAKNEYGKHNIKLPSLNEFQIPTPKITKDLKYISFLIFTENQDMRKKFNKYNELITIEEKIIKKIMDKQQIPYFIDFAPAYLHTTGELHKKKIKNVYHILVYTTKEDPGWDVSSDSNGLRDIINIQLQSEIEIFKKHKLNFDIIHIAKLNEYLTNLF
;
A
#
# COMPACT_ATOMS: atom_id res chain seq x y z
N MET A 1 20.65 -4.66 16.79
CA MET A 1 20.15 -3.42 16.18
C MET A 1 18.65 -3.36 16.39
N MET A 2 18.11 -2.21 16.66
CA MET A 2 16.68 -2.03 16.93
C MET A 2 16.25 -0.69 16.34
N ILE A 3 15.00 -0.59 15.90
CA ILE A 3 14.43 0.71 15.58
C ILE A 3 14.24 1.45 16.89
N ASN A 4 14.80 2.64 16.98
CA ASN A 4 14.54 3.52 18.11
C ASN A 4 13.12 4.07 17.98
N TYR A 5 12.41 4.11 19.10
CA TYR A 5 11.10 4.75 19.15
C TYR A 5 11.01 5.73 20.31
N LYS A 6 10.22 6.77 20.12
CA LYS A 6 9.89 7.77 21.15
C LYS A 6 8.37 7.90 21.24
N ILE A 7 7.86 7.96 22.44
CA ILE A 7 6.45 8.21 22.74
C ILE A 7 6.39 9.57 23.42
N SER A 8 5.48 10.45 22.96
CA SER A 8 5.31 11.77 23.62
C SER A 8 4.88 11.61 25.06
N GLU A 9 5.32 12.52 25.93
CA GLU A 9 4.97 12.50 27.36
C GLU A 9 3.46 12.50 27.59
N GLN A 10 2.72 13.29 26.81
CA GLN A 10 1.27 13.35 26.87
C GLN A 10 0.63 11.99 26.62
N LEU A 11 1.05 11.29 25.54
CA LEU A 11 0.53 9.96 25.20
C LEU A 11 0.96 8.93 26.24
N LYS A 12 2.20 8.98 26.69
CA LYS A 12 2.73 8.06 27.70
C LYS A 12 1.94 8.15 29.00
N ASN A 13 1.71 9.36 29.53
CA ASN A 13 0.93 9.58 30.74
C ASN A 13 -0.52 9.07 30.59
N GLN A 14 -1.13 9.22 29.41
CA GLN A 14 -2.46 8.69 29.14
C GLN A 14 -2.47 7.15 29.17
N LEU A 15 -1.46 6.51 28.58
CA LEU A 15 -1.38 5.05 28.45
C LEU A 15 -0.93 4.36 29.74
N ASP A 16 -0.07 4.99 30.54
CA ASP A 16 0.42 4.45 31.81
C ASP A 16 -0.68 4.38 32.88
N ASN A 17 -1.69 5.25 32.79
CA ASN A 17 -2.87 5.21 33.66
C ASN A 17 -3.85 4.06 33.36
N LEU A 18 -3.60 3.28 32.30
CA LEU A 18 -4.44 2.12 31.96
C LEU A 18 -3.95 0.87 32.67
N SER A 19 -4.88 0.19 33.34
CA SER A 19 -4.60 -1.03 34.14
C SER A 19 -4.29 -2.26 33.31
N HIS A 20 -4.42 -2.23 31.98
CA HIS A 20 -4.30 -3.41 31.12
C HIS A 20 -2.89 -3.53 30.56
N ASP A 21 -1.99 -4.17 31.33
CA ASP A 21 -0.69 -4.59 30.85
C ASP A 21 -0.79 -5.94 30.11
N LYS A 22 -0.43 -5.94 28.83
CA LYS A 22 -0.43 -7.12 27.98
C LYS A 22 0.97 -7.65 27.69
N TYR A 23 1.97 -7.15 28.42
CA TYR A 23 3.39 -7.47 28.18
C TYR A 23 3.68 -8.96 28.10
N ASP A 24 3.30 -9.72 29.12
CA ASP A 24 3.58 -11.18 29.15
C ASP A 24 2.81 -11.93 28.07
N LYS A 25 1.60 -11.51 27.77
CA LYS A 25 0.79 -12.06 26.70
C LYS A 25 1.45 -11.85 25.31
N ILE A 26 1.92 -10.63 25.05
CA ILE A 26 2.65 -10.29 23.82
C ILE A 26 3.95 -11.09 23.73
N LYS A 27 4.70 -11.16 24.83
CA LYS A 27 5.93 -11.94 24.92
C LYS A 27 5.70 -13.41 24.57
N ASN A 28 4.71 -14.03 25.19
CA ASN A 28 4.39 -15.46 24.98
C ASN A 28 3.94 -15.71 23.53
N PHE A 29 3.11 -14.83 22.98
CA PHE A 29 2.69 -14.91 21.58
C PHE A 29 3.87 -14.82 20.62
N LEU A 30 4.76 -13.84 20.78
CA LEU A 30 5.95 -13.70 19.94
C LEU A 30 6.89 -14.91 20.04
N GLN A 31 7.04 -15.48 21.24
CA GLN A 31 7.81 -16.71 21.43
C GLN A 31 7.21 -17.88 20.69
N GLU A 32 5.90 -18.05 20.74
CA GLU A 32 5.19 -19.10 20.03
C GLU A 32 5.22 -18.86 18.51
N LEU A 33 5.00 -17.64 18.06
CA LEU A 33 5.01 -17.26 16.63
C LEU A 33 6.37 -17.54 15.98
N LEU A 34 7.46 -17.16 16.67
CA LEU A 34 8.82 -17.26 16.13
C LEU A 34 9.52 -18.62 16.39
N ASN A 35 8.99 -19.43 17.31
CA ASN A 35 9.48 -20.78 17.64
C ASN A 35 8.29 -21.76 17.72
N PRO A 36 7.66 -22.10 16.60
CA PRO A 36 6.47 -22.92 16.63
C PRO A 36 6.77 -24.31 17.22
N LYS A 37 6.04 -24.66 18.27
CA LYS A 37 6.00 -26.05 18.75
C LYS A 37 5.11 -26.85 17.78
N LYS A 38 5.37 -28.16 17.62
CA LYS A 38 4.45 -29.06 16.94
C LYS A 38 3.05 -28.87 17.55
N ASN A 39 2.05 -28.52 16.73
CA ASN A 39 0.64 -28.25 17.12
C ASN A 39 0.37 -26.89 17.78
N SER A 40 1.18 -25.85 17.52
CA SER A 40 0.79 -24.49 17.87
C SER A 40 -0.56 -24.13 17.20
N LYS A 41 -1.52 -23.68 18.01
CA LYS A 41 -2.86 -23.27 17.53
C LYS A 41 -2.77 -22.25 16.39
N TYR A 42 -1.89 -21.27 16.50
CA TYR A 42 -1.72 -20.20 15.49
C TYR A 42 -1.10 -20.72 14.20
N HIS A 43 -0.10 -21.58 14.29
CA HIS A 43 0.50 -22.21 13.11
C HIS A 43 -0.50 -23.13 12.41
N THR A 44 -1.39 -23.80 13.13
CA THR A 44 -2.44 -24.63 12.52
C THR A 44 -3.50 -23.77 11.84
N GLU A 45 -3.93 -22.68 12.49
CA GLU A 45 -4.98 -21.79 11.97
C GLU A 45 -4.50 -20.93 10.78
N PHE A 46 -3.24 -20.48 10.80
CA PHE A 46 -2.69 -19.56 9.81
C PHE A 46 -1.53 -20.15 9.00
N GLN A 47 -1.34 -21.45 8.98
CA GLN A 47 -0.19 -22.11 8.33
C GLN A 47 0.04 -21.66 6.88
N ASN A 48 -1.05 -21.38 6.14
CA ASN A 48 -1.00 -20.94 4.74
C ASN A 48 -0.62 -19.46 4.56
N PHE A 49 -0.30 -18.74 5.65
CA PHE A 49 -0.04 -17.30 5.64
C PHE A 49 1.21 -16.89 6.42
N LEU A 50 1.92 -17.81 7.05
CA LEU A 50 3.03 -17.51 7.97
C LEU A 50 4.42 -17.66 7.36
N GLY A 51 4.53 -18.01 6.08
CA GLY A 51 5.83 -18.18 5.39
C GLY A 51 6.72 -16.93 5.41
N TRP A 52 6.13 -15.73 5.58
CA TRP A 52 6.88 -14.48 5.69
C TRP A 52 7.81 -14.44 6.93
N ILE A 53 7.52 -15.21 7.97
CA ILE A 53 8.34 -15.26 9.21
C ILE A 53 9.74 -15.77 8.91
N ASP A 54 9.84 -16.79 8.06
CA ASP A 54 11.10 -17.46 7.71
C ASP A 54 11.56 -17.11 6.28
N SER A 55 10.86 -16.20 5.60
CA SER A 55 11.25 -15.75 4.26
C SER A 55 12.65 -15.12 4.21
N PRO A 56 13.15 -14.39 5.24
CA PRO A 56 14.53 -13.92 5.24
C PRO A 56 15.55 -15.08 5.13
N GLU A 57 15.37 -16.13 5.92
CA GLU A 57 16.26 -17.31 5.89
C GLU A 57 16.14 -18.09 4.59
N PHE A 58 14.93 -18.15 4.02
CA PHE A 58 14.72 -18.76 2.72
C PHE A 58 15.44 -17.97 1.62
N MET A 59 15.26 -16.65 1.58
CA MET A 59 15.86 -15.79 0.54
C MET A 59 17.38 -15.67 0.67
N LEU A 60 17.93 -15.83 1.87
CA LEU A 60 19.40 -15.91 2.05
C LEU A 60 20.02 -17.07 1.24
N LYS A 61 19.28 -18.17 1.06
CA LYS A 61 19.71 -19.32 0.25
C LYS A 61 19.53 -19.09 -1.26
N GLN A 62 18.75 -18.08 -1.66
CA GLN A 62 18.48 -17.77 -3.07
C GLN A 62 19.40 -16.67 -3.63
N LEU A 63 20.35 -16.17 -2.83
CA LEU A 63 21.20 -15.03 -3.21
C LEU A 63 22.04 -15.28 -4.48
N GLU A 64 22.48 -16.52 -4.71
CA GLU A 64 23.26 -16.85 -5.91
C GLU A 64 22.44 -16.58 -7.17
N GLY A 65 21.23 -17.13 -7.28
CA GLY A 65 20.34 -16.90 -8.42
C GLY A 65 19.94 -15.44 -8.60
N ILE A 66 19.74 -14.71 -7.47
CA ILE A 66 19.50 -13.26 -7.55
C ILE A 66 20.73 -12.54 -8.11
N ASN A 67 21.94 -12.87 -7.68
CA ASN A 67 23.16 -12.24 -8.18
C ASN A 67 23.40 -12.52 -9.67
N ASP A 68 23.10 -13.73 -10.15
CA ASP A 68 23.18 -14.06 -11.57
C ASP A 68 22.21 -13.21 -12.39
N PHE A 69 20.97 -13.06 -11.92
CA PHE A 69 20.00 -12.19 -12.54
C PHE A 69 20.44 -10.72 -12.55
N ILE A 70 21.02 -10.21 -11.45
CA ILE A 70 21.54 -8.85 -11.37
C ILE A 70 22.67 -8.64 -12.37
N ASN A 71 23.56 -9.61 -12.52
CA ASN A 71 24.63 -9.52 -13.51
C ASN A 71 24.10 -9.43 -14.94
N MET A 72 23.05 -10.20 -15.29
CA MET A 72 22.36 -10.12 -16.57
C MET A 72 21.65 -8.77 -16.73
N SER A 73 21.01 -8.27 -15.68
CA SER A 73 20.23 -7.03 -15.72
C SER A 73 21.07 -5.76 -15.97
N LYS A 74 22.39 -5.81 -15.79
CA LYS A 74 23.31 -4.67 -16.02
C LYS A 74 23.32 -4.12 -17.45
N SER A 75 22.80 -4.87 -18.42
CA SER A 75 22.65 -4.43 -19.80
C SER A 75 21.44 -3.52 -20.04
N TYR A 76 20.50 -3.46 -19.08
CA TYR A 76 19.28 -2.69 -19.18
C TYR A 76 19.42 -1.29 -18.58
N GLU A 77 18.74 -0.32 -19.18
CA GLU A 77 18.78 1.10 -18.86
C GLU A 77 17.54 1.58 -18.13
N GLN A 78 16.45 0.82 -18.28
CA GLN A 78 15.16 1.11 -17.64
C GLN A 78 14.58 -0.15 -17.04
N PHE A 79 13.92 0.02 -15.89
CA PHE A 79 13.20 -1.03 -15.18
C PHE A 79 11.80 -0.54 -14.86
N ILE A 80 10.78 -1.23 -15.37
CA ILE A 80 9.38 -0.88 -15.16
C ILE A 80 8.74 -2.00 -14.36
N PHE A 81 8.36 -1.73 -13.11
CA PHE A 81 7.65 -2.65 -12.24
C PHE A 81 6.15 -2.40 -12.36
N ILE A 82 5.39 -3.42 -12.72
CA ILE A 82 3.94 -3.36 -12.93
C ILE A 82 3.27 -4.30 -11.94
N GLY A 83 2.44 -3.76 -11.05
CA GLY A 83 1.72 -4.54 -10.05
C GLY A 83 0.70 -3.68 -9.32
N MET A 84 -0.09 -4.31 -8.45
CA MET A 84 -1.13 -3.62 -7.68
C MET A 84 -0.85 -3.74 -6.18
N GLY A 85 -1.12 -2.66 -5.43
CA GLY A 85 -0.89 -2.61 -3.99
C GLY A 85 0.55 -2.96 -3.61
N ALA A 86 0.75 -3.91 -2.70
CA ALA A 86 2.08 -4.33 -2.26
C ALA A 86 3.01 -4.79 -3.41
N SER A 87 2.45 -5.28 -4.51
CA SER A 87 3.24 -5.68 -5.68
C SER A 87 3.90 -4.50 -6.41
N ALA A 88 3.40 -3.28 -6.23
CA ALA A 88 4.04 -2.05 -6.71
C ALA A 88 4.77 -1.31 -5.57
N ILE A 89 4.15 -1.23 -4.39
CA ILE A 89 4.69 -0.45 -3.26
C ILE A 89 5.98 -1.07 -2.69
N LEU A 90 6.06 -2.41 -2.56
CA LEU A 90 7.24 -3.05 -1.98
C LEU A 90 8.50 -2.93 -2.85
N PRO A 91 8.43 -3.13 -4.18
CA PRO A 91 9.56 -2.82 -5.05
C PRO A 91 10.06 -1.37 -4.93
N GLU A 92 9.14 -0.40 -4.81
CA GLU A 92 9.49 1.01 -4.61
C GLU A 92 10.08 1.26 -3.21
N LEU A 93 9.46 0.70 -2.16
CA LEU A 93 9.89 0.85 -0.77
C LEU A 93 11.32 0.35 -0.52
N LEU A 94 11.70 -0.73 -1.16
CA LEU A 94 13.01 -1.37 -0.99
C LEU A 94 14.08 -0.83 -1.93
N LEU A 95 13.74 0.12 -2.77
CA LEU A 95 14.72 0.81 -3.61
C LEU A 95 15.75 1.54 -2.73
N SER A 96 17.00 1.61 -3.17
CA SER A 96 18.03 2.34 -2.42
C SER A 96 17.69 3.81 -2.24
N GLU A 97 17.90 4.38 -1.05
CA GLU A 97 17.65 5.80 -0.75
C GLU A 97 18.44 6.78 -1.64
N LYS A 98 19.56 6.32 -2.21
CA LYS A 98 20.33 7.09 -3.18
C LYS A 98 19.55 7.43 -4.45
N TRP A 99 18.42 6.77 -4.66
CA TRP A 99 17.55 6.87 -5.81
C TRP A 99 16.29 7.68 -5.54
N VAL A 100 15.98 7.92 -4.25
CA VAL A 100 14.83 8.68 -3.79
C VAL A 100 15.18 10.16 -3.80
N GLN A 101 15.38 10.76 -4.96
CA GLN A 101 15.42 12.21 -5.09
C GLN A 101 14.34 12.69 -6.06
N ASN A 102 13.23 13.13 -5.48
CA ASN A 102 12.26 14.09 -6.03
C ASN A 102 11.50 13.74 -7.33
N GLU A 103 11.67 12.56 -7.93
CA GLU A 103 10.91 12.15 -9.12
C GLU A 103 10.56 10.67 -9.03
N LYS A 104 9.40 10.19 -9.59
CA LYS A 104 9.12 8.75 -9.79
C LYS A 104 10.07 8.09 -10.79
N ILE A 105 10.90 8.87 -11.38
CA ILE A 105 12.05 8.44 -12.16
C ILE A 105 13.22 8.41 -11.21
N TYR A 106 13.56 7.23 -10.75
CA TYR A 106 14.73 7.06 -9.92
C TYR A 106 15.94 6.85 -10.83
N GLU A 107 16.83 7.84 -10.89
CA GLU A 107 18.10 7.70 -11.58
C GLU A 107 19.19 7.22 -10.63
N GLY A 108 19.74 6.05 -10.83
CA GLY A 108 20.72 5.47 -9.93
C GLY A 108 22.12 5.30 -10.48
N PHE A 109 23.05 5.12 -9.56
CA PHE A 109 24.46 4.94 -9.85
C PHE A 109 24.84 3.45 -9.88
N TYR A 110 25.11 2.93 -11.06
CA TYR A 110 25.92 1.73 -11.21
C TYR A 110 27.38 2.17 -11.34
N ASP A 111 28.17 1.85 -10.33
CA ASP A 111 29.63 2.08 -10.28
C ASP A 111 30.07 3.55 -10.48
N LYS A 112 30.89 4.05 -9.58
CA LYS A 112 31.44 5.43 -9.62
C LYS A 112 32.24 5.78 -10.91
N GLN A 113 32.47 4.78 -11.75
CA GLN A 113 33.23 4.92 -12.99
C GLN A 113 32.40 4.85 -14.28
N LYS A 114 31.08 4.52 -14.21
CA LYS A 114 30.21 4.51 -15.39
C LYS A 114 29.22 5.66 -15.33
N THR A 115 29.12 6.40 -16.41
CA THR A 115 28.17 7.51 -16.66
C THR A 115 26.71 7.04 -16.77
N PHE A 116 26.44 5.77 -16.53
CA PHE A 116 25.16 5.12 -16.77
C PHE A 116 24.34 5.00 -15.47
N LYS A 117 23.10 5.50 -15.51
CA LYS A 117 22.14 5.48 -14.41
C LYS A 117 20.85 4.83 -14.90
N PRO A 118 20.51 3.61 -14.50
CA PRO A 118 19.22 3.02 -14.86
C PRO A 118 18.06 3.82 -14.25
N LYS A 119 16.92 3.85 -14.95
CA LYS A 119 15.68 4.51 -14.52
C LYS A 119 14.71 3.48 -14.01
N PHE A 120 14.03 3.77 -12.89
CA PHE A 120 12.99 2.92 -12.31
C PHE A 120 11.62 3.58 -12.41
N TYR A 121 10.62 2.77 -12.77
CA TYR A 121 9.23 3.18 -12.84
C TYR A 121 8.38 2.15 -12.12
N PHE A 122 7.40 2.61 -11.35
CA PHE A 122 6.46 1.76 -10.63
C PHE A 122 5.03 2.10 -11.08
N ILE A 123 4.31 1.11 -11.58
CA ILE A 123 2.99 1.27 -12.17
C ILE A 123 1.99 0.45 -11.38
N ASP A 124 1.04 1.13 -10.78
CA ASP A 124 -0.04 0.59 -9.95
C ASP A 124 -1.44 0.98 -10.47
N GLY A 125 -1.54 1.27 -11.76
CA GLY A 125 -2.77 1.74 -12.40
C GLY A 125 -3.08 1.03 -13.70
N THR A 126 -4.07 1.55 -14.43
CA THR A 126 -4.55 0.98 -15.70
C THR A 126 -4.02 1.70 -16.95
N GLN A 127 -3.05 2.59 -16.81
CA GLN A 127 -2.62 3.45 -17.90
C GLN A 127 -1.46 2.84 -18.70
N ASP A 128 -1.76 2.20 -19.82
CA ASP A 128 -0.75 1.65 -20.73
C ASP A 128 -0.05 2.72 -21.59
N ARG A 129 -0.68 3.88 -21.82
CA ARG A 129 -0.05 5.02 -22.52
C ARG A 129 1.20 5.50 -21.80
N ASP A 130 1.12 5.59 -20.48
CA ASP A 130 2.26 6.03 -19.68
C ASP A 130 3.45 5.08 -19.82
N ILE A 131 3.20 3.78 -20.01
CA ILE A 131 4.26 2.78 -20.17
C ILE A 131 4.99 2.98 -21.50
N LYS A 132 4.24 3.14 -22.59
CA LYS A 132 4.83 3.34 -23.94
C LYS A 132 5.58 4.65 -24.05
N ASP A 133 5.04 5.72 -23.43
CA ASP A 133 5.64 7.05 -23.43
C ASP A 133 6.94 7.11 -22.61
N VAL A 134 7.07 6.27 -21.57
CA VAL A 134 8.26 6.20 -20.73
C VAL A 134 9.37 5.36 -21.36
N ILE A 135 9.02 4.38 -22.21
CA ILE A 135 10.02 3.50 -22.82
C ILE A 135 10.80 4.27 -23.89
N SER A 136 12.01 4.68 -23.55
CA SER A 136 12.90 5.36 -24.50
C SER A 136 13.59 4.41 -25.47
N ASN A 137 13.85 3.18 -25.03
CA ASN A 137 14.47 2.11 -25.83
C ASN A 137 13.99 0.75 -25.35
N TYR A 138 13.15 0.10 -26.15
CA TYR A 138 12.57 -1.20 -25.81
C TYR A 138 13.63 -2.28 -25.55
N GLN A 139 14.71 -2.32 -26.33
CA GLN A 139 15.76 -3.33 -26.17
C GLN A 139 16.58 -3.16 -24.87
N LYS A 140 16.53 -1.96 -24.29
CA LYS A 140 17.24 -1.58 -23.06
C LYS A 140 16.29 -1.43 -21.86
N THR A 141 15.03 -1.82 -22.01
CA THR A 141 14.01 -1.75 -20.98
C THR A 141 13.64 -3.14 -20.51
N MET A 142 13.71 -3.37 -19.20
CA MET A 142 13.18 -4.58 -18.55
C MET A 142 11.82 -4.26 -17.93
N ILE A 143 10.81 -5.08 -18.21
CA ILE A 143 9.48 -4.94 -17.65
C ILE A 143 9.22 -6.10 -16.70
N VAL A 144 8.93 -5.79 -15.44
CA VAL A 144 8.75 -6.74 -14.35
C VAL A 144 7.29 -6.76 -13.93
N PHE A 145 6.58 -7.82 -14.25
CA PHE A 145 5.20 -8.03 -13.79
C PHE A 145 5.19 -8.70 -12.42
N VAL A 146 4.53 -8.06 -11.46
CA VAL A 146 4.47 -8.55 -10.08
C VAL A 146 3.02 -8.80 -9.68
N SER A 147 2.66 -10.07 -9.54
CA SER A 147 1.31 -10.47 -9.09
C SER A 147 1.33 -11.85 -8.46
N LYS A 148 0.84 -11.98 -7.22
CA LYS A 148 0.85 -13.26 -6.48
C LYS A 148 0.21 -14.40 -7.29
N ASN A 149 -0.99 -14.18 -7.83
CA ASN A 149 -1.77 -15.23 -8.51
C ASN A 149 -2.10 -14.90 -9.98
N GLY A 150 -1.68 -13.74 -10.49
CA GLY A 150 -1.98 -13.30 -11.85
C GLY A 150 -3.43 -12.88 -12.10
N LYS A 151 -4.25 -12.76 -11.06
CA LYS A 151 -5.70 -12.49 -11.18
C LYS A 151 -6.07 -11.01 -11.09
N SER A 152 -5.11 -10.11 -10.89
CA SER A 152 -5.38 -8.67 -10.94
C SER A 152 -5.70 -8.30 -12.38
N ILE A 153 -6.93 -7.87 -12.63
CA ILE A 153 -7.43 -7.55 -13.96
C ILE A 153 -6.57 -6.46 -14.62
N GLU A 154 -6.12 -5.49 -13.83
CA GLU A 154 -5.28 -4.37 -14.26
C GLU A 154 -3.93 -4.88 -14.78
N THR A 155 -3.20 -5.62 -13.97
CA THR A 155 -1.88 -6.18 -14.34
C THR A 155 -2.00 -7.10 -15.56
N LYS A 156 -3.05 -7.94 -15.60
CA LYS A 156 -3.30 -8.86 -16.70
C LYS A 156 -3.55 -8.11 -18.02
N THR A 157 -4.43 -7.11 -18.00
CA THR A 157 -4.78 -6.33 -19.18
C THR A 157 -3.57 -5.56 -19.72
N ILE A 158 -2.80 -4.90 -18.84
CA ILE A 158 -1.55 -4.22 -19.24
C ILE A 158 -0.58 -5.21 -19.90
N MET A 159 -0.39 -6.38 -19.29
CA MET A 159 0.51 -7.40 -19.80
C MET A 159 0.10 -7.91 -21.18
N GLU A 160 -1.18 -8.24 -21.36
CA GLU A 160 -1.71 -8.70 -22.66
C GLU A 160 -1.55 -7.62 -23.73
N ASN A 161 -1.80 -6.35 -23.38
CA ASN A 161 -1.65 -5.23 -24.30
C ASN A 161 -0.19 -4.99 -24.69
N LEU A 162 0.74 -5.08 -23.75
CA LEU A 162 2.17 -4.89 -24.04
C LEU A 162 2.70 -6.01 -24.95
N ILE A 163 2.35 -7.26 -24.70
CA ILE A 163 2.77 -8.38 -25.55
C ILE A 163 2.24 -8.23 -26.98
N ASN A 164 0.99 -7.81 -27.14
CA ASN A 164 0.39 -7.63 -28.47
C ASN A 164 0.96 -6.42 -29.24
N THR A 165 1.60 -5.49 -28.56
CA THR A 165 2.09 -4.23 -29.16
C THR A 165 3.60 -4.10 -29.22
N ILE A 166 4.33 -4.88 -28.44
CA ILE A 166 5.78 -4.79 -28.29
C ILE A 166 6.37 -6.19 -28.44
N ASP A 167 7.14 -6.42 -29.50
CA ASP A 167 7.81 -7.71 -29.78
C ASP A 167 9.11 -7.84 -28.96
N ILE A 168 9.01 -7.80 -27.62
CA ILE A 168 10.16 -7.91 -26.71
C ILE A 168 9.86 -8.72 -25.45
N SER A 169 9.07 -9.78 -25.55
CA SER A 169 8.79 -10.67 -24.40
C SER A 169 10.08 -11.20 -23.73
N ASN A 170 11.17 -11.24 -24.46
CA ASN A 170 12.50 -11.60 -23.96
C ASN A 170 13.09 -10.63 -22.91
N ASN A 171 12.47 -9.46 -22.71
CA ASN A 171 12.85 -8.48 -21.67
C ASN A 171 11.82 -8.45 -20.52
N PHE A 172 10.83 -9.36 -20.57
CA PHE A 172 9.80 -9.44 -19.55
C PHE A 172 10.19 -10.42 -18.46
N VAL A 173 9.92 -10.03 -17.23
CA VAL A 173 10.16 -10.82 -16.01
C VAL A 173 8.85 -10.96 -15.26
N ALA A 174 8.60 -12.13 -14.70
CA ALA A 174 7.44 -12.36 -13.84
C ALA A 174 7.90 -12.65 -12.41
N ILE A 175 7.24 -12.04 -11.42
CA ILE A 175 7.37 -12.37 -9.99
C ILE A 175 5.99 -12.79 -9.51
N THR A 176 5.83 -14.08 -9.19
CA THR A 176 4.51 -14.68 -8.95
C THR A 176 4.61 -15.97 -8.13
N ASP A 177 3.48 -16.61 -7.83
CA ASP A 177 3.45 -17.95 -7.25
C ASP A 177 3.58 -19.02 -8.35
N TYR A 178 4.21 -20.14 -8.05
CA TYR A 178 4.32 -21.26 -8.97
C TYR A 178 2.93 -21.76 -9.42
N GLY A 179 2.77 -21.99 -10.71
CA GLY A 179 1.52 -22.48 -11.30
C GLY A 179 0.37 -21.46 -11.35
N SER A 180 0.61 -20.21 -11.00
CA SER A 180 -0.37 -19.11 -11.12
C SER A 180 -0.70 -18.80 -12.59
N ASP A 181 -1.74 -17.97 -12.82
CA ASP A 181 -2.09 -17.50 -14.16
C ASP A 181 -0.92 -16.72 -14.79
N LEU A 182 -0.23 -15.86 -14.02
CA LEU A 182 0.95 -15.12 -14.47
C LEU A 182 2.12 -16.07 -14.77
N TYR A 183 2.36 -17.10 -13.95
CA TYR A 183 3.40 -18.11 -14.20
C TYR A 183 3.17 -18.80 -15.54
N ASN A 184 1.94 -19.31 -15.75
CA ASN A 184 1.59 -20.03 -16.98
C ASN A 184 1.69 -19.12 -18.22
N PHE A 185 1.24 -17.89 -18.10
CA PHE A 185 1.33 -16.90 -19.17
C PHE A 185 2.78 -16.56 -19.51
N ALA A 186 3.61 -16.29 -18.51
CA ALA A 186 5.03 -15.99 -18.70
C ALA A 186 5.79 -17.14 -19.35
N LYS A 187 5.48 -18.38 -18.95
CA LYS A 187 6.07 -19.59 -19.55
C LYS A 187 5.68 -19.76 -21.02
N THR A 188 4.40 -19.54 -21.33
CA THR A 188 3.89 -19.66 -22.72
C THR A 188 4.48 -18.60 -23.64
N ASN A 189 4.74 -17.40 -23.12
CA ASN A 189 5.26 -16.26 -23.89
C ASN A 189 6.78 -16.07 -23.76
N ASN A 190 7.51 -17.08 -23.26
CA ASN A 190 8.97 -17.10 -23.18
C ASN A 190 9.55 -15.85 -22.49
N PHE A 191 9.04 -15.48 -21.31
CA PHE A 191 9.63 -14.39 -20.51
C PHE A 191 11.09 -14.70 -20.16
N LEU A 192 11.88 -13.66 -20.01
CA LEU A 192 13.30 -13.73 -19.69
C LEU A 192 13.57 -14.52 -18.41
N GLU A 193 12.76 -14.27 -17.36
CA GLU A 193 12.89 -14.92 -16.06
C GLU A 193 11.53 -15.02 -15.35
N ILE A 194 11.35 -16.05 -14.53
CA ILE A 194 10.16 -16.25 -13.70
C ILE A 194 10.59 -16.56 -12.27
N PHE A 195 10.41 -15.58 -11.39
CA PHE A 195 10.67 -15.75 -9.97
C PHE A 195 9.41 -16.24 -9.25
N CYS A 196 9.52 -17.41 -8.61
CA CYS A 196 8.42 -18.01 -7.86
C CYS A 196 8.55 -17.73 -6.37
N ASN A 197 7.61 -16.94 -5.83
CA ASN A 197 7.53 -16.72 -4.38
C ASN A 197 7.00 -17.96 -3.64
N PRO A 198 7.36 -18.14 -2.34
CA PRO A 198 6.68 -19.12 -1.51
C PRO A 198 5.16 -18.82 -1.44
N PRO A 199 4.30 -19.85 -1.61
CA PRO A 199 2.85 -19.64 -1.76
C PRO A 199 2.14 -19.24 -0.47
N ASP A 200 2.75 -19.52 0.68
CA ASP A 200 2.22 -19.27 2.02
C ASP A 200 2.54 -17.85 2.56
N ILE A 201 2.87 -16.91 1.66
CA ILE A 201 3.15 -15.52 1.99
C ILE A 201 2.05 -14.62 1.41
N PRO A 202 1.32 -13.87 2.25
CA PRO A 202 0.37 -12.87 1.77
C PRO A 202 1.08 -11.73 1.03
N GLY A 203 0.44 -11.15 -0.02
CA GLY A 203 1.08 -10.14 -0.87
C GLY A 203 1.69 -8.98 -0.10
N ARG A 204 0.96 -8.37 0.86
CA ARG A 204 1.47 -7.25 1.67
C ARG A 204 2.57 -7.62 2.67
N PHE A 205 2.79 -8.92 2.91
CA PHE A 205 3.88 -9.45 3.73
C PHE A 205 5.07 -9.95 2.90
N SER A 206 5.08 -9.78 1.57
CA SER A 206 6.08 -10.35 0.66
C SER A 206 7.35 -9.50 0.49
N ALA A 207 7.66 -8.60 1.40
CA ALA A 207 8.86 -7.75 1.31
C ALA A 207 10.16 -8.54 1.21
N PHE A 208 10.29 -9.62 2.02
CA PHE A 208 11.45 -10.52 1.98
C PHE A 208 11.17 -11.74 1.10
N THR A 209 10.73 -11.47 -0.13
CA THR A 209 10.64 -12.43 -1.23
C THR A 209 11.22 -11.78 -2.49
N TYR A 210 11.15 -12.44 -3.63
CA TYR A 210 11.53 -11.82 -4.90
C TYR A 210 10.77 -10.51 -5.18
N THR A 211 9.53 -10.36 -4.67
CA THR A 211 8.72 -9.15 -4.84
C THR A 211 9.44 -7.87 -4.39
N GLY A 212 10.08 -7.88 -3.23
CA GLY A 212 10.82 -6.70 -2.75
C GLY A 212 12.31 -6.76 -3.07
N LEU A 213 12.91 -7.95 -3.03
CA LEU A 213 14.37 -8.07 -3.10
C LEU A 213 14.96 -7.90 -4.50
N ILE A 214 14.19 -8.15 -5.56
CA ILE A 214 14.69 -7.96 -6.94
C ILE A 214 14.93 -6.48 -7.23
N SER A 215 13.98 -5.59 -6.92
CA SER A 215 14.17 -4.14 -7.10
C SER A 215 15.30 -3.60 -6.22
N ALA A 216 15.36 -4.04 -4.95
CA ALA A 216 16.43 -3.70 -4.03
C ALA A 216 17.81 -4.07 -4.61
N ALA A 217 17.95 -5.29 -5.07
CA ALA A 217 19.21 -5.80 -5.61
C ALA A 217 19.62 -5.09 -6.91
N ILE A 218 18.69 -4.87 -7.85
CA ILE A 218 18.96 -4.10 -9.08
C ILE A 218 19.40 -2.68 -8.74
N SER A 219 18.82 -2.05 -7.71
CA SER A 219 19.19 -0.70 -7.28
C SER A 219 20.52 -0.61 -6.53
N GLY A 220 21.16 -1.74 -6.23
CA GLY A 220 22.44 -1.80 -5.54
C GLY A 220 22.36 -1.86 -4.03
N VAL A 221 21.17 -2.11 -3.45
CA VAL A 221 21.05 -2.41 -2.02
C VAL A 221 21.79 -3.71 -1.69
N ASN A 222 22.55 -3.71 -0.60
CA ASN A 222 23.16 -4.93 -0.11
C ASN A 222 22.10 -5.82 0.56
N ILE A 223 21.35 -6.58 -0.28
CA ILE A 223 20.25 -7.43 0.19
C ILE A 223 20.70 -8.51 1.17
N LYS A 224 21.95 -9.02 1.05
CA LYS A 224 22.52 -9.97 2.01
C LYS A 224 22.61 -9.34 3.41
N LYS A 225 23.23 -8.15 3.52
CA LYS A 225 23.34 -7.43 4.80
C LYS A 225 21.95 -7.09 5.36
N MET A 226 20.99 -6.68 4.52
CA MET A 226 19.62 -6.42 4.93
C MET A 226 18.96 -7.67 5.52
N ILE A 227 19.01 -8.80 4.82
CA ILE A 227 18.42 -10.07 5.28
C ILE A 227 19.07 -10.53 6.59
N GLU A 228 20.41 -10.51 6.68
CA GLU A 228 21.17 -10.90 7.89
C GLU A 228 20.78 -10.03 9.08
N SER A 229 20.58 -8.72 8.90
CA SER A 229 20.15 -7.80 9.96
C SER A 229 18.73 -8.14 10.46
N VAL A 230 17.83 -8.52 9.59
CA VAL A 230 16.47 -8.98 9.94
C VAL A 230 16.52 -10.28 10.73
N ILE A 231 17.34 -11.25 10.32
CA ILE A 231 17.53 -12.51 11.04
C ILE A 231 18.10 -12.27 12.44
N GLN A 232 19.08 -11.37 12.57
CA GLN A 232 19.62 -10.97 13.88
C GLN A 232 18.54 -10.31 14.76
N PHE A 233 17.74 -9.44 14.19
CA PHE A 233 16.62 -8.80 14.91
C PHE A 233 15.58 -9.85 15.36
N LYS A 234 15.14 -10.74 14.48
CA LYS A 234 14.26 -11.87 14.80
C LYS A 234 14.81 -12.69 15.97
N ASN A 235 16.11 -13.02 15.96
CA ASN A 235 16.76 -13.75 17.02
C ASN A 235 16.82 -12.97 18.35
N SER A 236 16.90 -11.62 18.31
CA SER A 236 16.83 -10.80 19.52
C SER A 236 15.44 -10.87 20.18
N ILE A 237 14.37 -10.91 19.36
CA ILE A 237 12.99 -11.05 19.86
C ILE A 237 12.80 -12.43 20.50
N LYS A 238 13.34 -13.49 19.91
CA LYS A 238 13.36 -14.84 20.51
C LYS A 238 14.04 -14.85 21.89
N LYS A 239 14.96 -13.93 22.14
CA LYS A 239 15.65 -13.72 23.43
C LYS A 239 14.98 -12.66 24.31
N ASN A 240 13.69 -12.38 24.13
CA ASN A 240 12.92 -11.39 24.88
C ASN A 240 13.42 -9.94 24.73
N ASN A 241 13.38 -9.40 23.52
CA ASN A 241 13.64 -7.98 23.26
C ASN A 241 12.59 -7.10 23.99
N HIS A 242 12.90 -6.68 25.22
CA HIS A 242 11.99 -5.93 26.07
C HIS A 242 11.48 -4.64 25.44
N SER A 243 12.34 -3.92 24.72
CA SER A 243 11.96 -2.65 24.11
C SER A 243 10.93 -2.86 22.97
N PHE A 244 11.09 -3.91 22.17
CA PHE A 244 10.12 -4.25 21.13
C PHE A 244 8.77 -4.70 21.72
N ILE A 245 8.79 -5.52 22.76
CA ILE A 245 7.59 -5.98 23.46
C ILE A 245 6.85 -4.77 24.06
N ASN A 246 7.58 -3.83 24.67
CA ASN A 246 7.01 -2.60 25.22
C ASN A 246 6.37 -1.72 24.14
N LEU A 247 6.99 -1.58 22.97
CA LEU A 247 6.39 -0.85 21.84
C LEU A 247 5.03 -1.43 21.46
N ILE A 248 4.94 -2.76 21.30
CA ILE A 248 3.66 -3.42 20.98
C ILE A 248 2.67 -3.24 22.13
N ASN A 249 3.11 -3.31 23.38
CA ASN A 249 2.25 -3.10 24.53
C ASN A 249 1.65 -1.68 24.53
N TYR A 250 2.44 -0.64 24.24
CA TYR A 250 1.93 0.72 24.07
C TYR A 250 0.93 0.82 22.93
N LEU A 251 1.21 0.22 21.76
CA LEU A 251 0.29 0.21 20.62
C LEU A 251 -1.02 -0.54 20.95
N SER A 252 -0.96 -1.63 21.72
CA SER A 252 -2.15 -2.34 22.17
C SER A 252 -3.01 -1.51 23.13
N LYS A 253 -2.40 -0.69 24.00
CA LYS A 253 -3.10 0.25 24.89
C LYS A 253 -3.80 1.35 24.10
N ILE A 254 -3.22 1.82 22.97
CA ILE A 254 -3.88 2.77 22.06
C ILE A 254 -5.20 2.20 21.54
N LEU A 255 -5.21 0.93 21.12
CA LEU A 255 -6.45 0.25 20.72
C LEU A 255 -7.49 0.20 21.84
N ASP A 256 -7.07 0.07 23.10
CA ASP A 256 -7.98 0.05 24.26
C ASP A 256 -8.51 1.45 24.64
N CYS A 257 -7.82 2.52 24.27
CA CYS A 257 -8.16 3.92 24.64
C CYS A 257 -9.22 4.60 23.77
N LYS A 258 -9.88 3.90 22.85
CA LYS A 258 -10.78 4.52 21.86
C LYS A 258 -10.06 5.54 20.94
N ILE A 259 -8.76 5.40 20.76
CA ILE A 259 -8.03 6.09 19.72
C ILE A 259 -8.28 5.30 18.44
N ASP A 260 -9.11 5.86 17.56
CA ASP A 260 -9.56 5.17 16.35
C ASP A 260 -8.69 5.54 15.14
N ILE A 261 -7.93 6.63 15.19
CA ILE A 261 -7.22 7.17 14.04
C ILE A 261 -5.72 7.21 14.31
N ILE A 262 -4.96 6.61 13.42
CA ILE A 262 -3.51 6.80 13.32
C ILE A 262 -3.25 7.76 12.16
N ASN A 263 -2.69 8.91 12.46
CA ASN A 263 -2.22 9.87 11.49
C ASN A 263 -0.76 9.55 11.13
N LEU A 264 -0.54 9.01 9.95
CA LEU A 264 0.78 8.68 9.44
C LEU A 264 1.44 9.95 8.92
N ILE A 265 2.65 10.25 9.39
CA ILE A 265 3.34 11.50 9.08
C ILE A 265 4.73 11.22 8.51
N SER A 266 5.02 11.82 7.35
CA SER A 266 6.34 11.93 6.74
C SER A 266 6.48 13.30 6.06
N SER A 267 7.69 13.76 5.85
CA SER A 267 7.97 14.97 5.07
C SER A 267 7.59 14.81 3.58
N ASN A 268 7.50 13.57 3.10
CA ASN A 268 7.05 13.23 1.75
C ASN A 268 5.67 12.56 1.81
N GLU A 269 4.67 13.18 1.22
CA GLU A 269 3.28 12.66 1.16
C GLU A 269 3.16 11.29 0.48
N ARG A 270 4.05 10.99 -0.43
CA ARG A 270 4.08 9.75 -1.19
C ARG A 270 5.24 8.85 -0.79
N ASP A 271 5.68 8.98 0.46
CA ASP A 271 6.67 8.08 1.03
C ASP A 271 6.15 6.62 0.95
N PRO A 272 6.83 5.72 0.22
CA PRO A 272 6.41 4.33 0.12
C PRO A 272 6.27 3.63 1.49
N LYS A 273 7.02 4.09 2.51
CA LYS A 273 6.88 3.60 3.88
C LYS A 273 5.48 3.89 4.44
N LEU A 274 4.99 5.13 4.21
CA LEU A 274 3.63 5.52 4.62
C LEU A 274 2.58 4.70 3.90
N LEU A 275 2.67 4.61 2.58
CA LEU A 275 1.70 3.90 1.74
C LEU A 275 1.61 2.42 2.12
N TRP A 276 2.77 1.80 2.35
CA TRP A 276 2.79 0.39 2.77
C TRP A 276 2.23 0.19 4.19
N VAL A 277 2.58 1.04 5.16
CA VAL A 277 2.03 0.96 6.53
C VAL A 277 0.52 1.22 6.51
N GLN A 278 0.05 2.19 5.70
CA GLN A 278 -1.37 2.45 5.51
C GLN A 278 -2.09 1.21 4.97
N GLN A 279 -1.54 0.54 3.96
CA GLN A 279 -2.06 -0.71 3.43
C GLN A 279 -2.07 -1.81 4.51
N MET A 280 -0.96 -1.99 5.24
CA MET A 280 -0.84 -3.00 6.30
C MET A 280 -1.93 -2.85 7.36
N ILE A 281 -2.21 -1.62 7.79
CA ILE A 281 -3.25 -1.34 8.79
C ILE A 281 -4.64 -1.52 8.16
N SER A 282 -4.90 -0.93 6.99
CA SER A 282 -6.21 -0.94 6.34
C SER A 282 -6.69 -2.35 6.00
N GLU A 283 -5.80 -3.18 5.47
CA GLU A 283 -6.14 -4.55 5.06
C GLU A 283 -6.04 -5.58 6.18
N SER A 284 -5.32 -5.28 7.28
CA SER A 284 -5.10 -6.25 8.35
C SER A 284 -5.84 -5.92 9.64
N LEU A 285 -5.90 -4.66 10.09
CA LEU A 285 -6.51 -4.28 11.37
C LEU A 285 -7.89 -3.65 11.23
N ALA A 286 -8.28 -3.16 10.06
CA ALA A 286 -9.56 -2.51 9.85
C ALA A 286 -10.77 -3.46 9.83
N LYS A 287 -10.59 -4.77 9.97
CA LYS A 287 -11.65 -5.79 9.84
C LYS A 287 -12.52 -5.96 11.09
N ASN A 288 -12.09 -5.45 12.23
CA ASN A 288 -12.72 -5.64 13.53
C ASN A 288 -13.76 -4.59 13.88
N SER A 289 -14.48 -4.80 14.97
CA SER A 289 -15.39 -3.81 15.58
C SER A 289 -14.63 -2.59 16.12
N ARG A 290 -13.35 -2.73 16.44
CA ARG A 290 -12.43 -1.64 16.74
C ARG A 290 -11.62 -1.33 15.48
N HIS A 291 -11.77 -0.13 14.95
CA HIS A 291 -11.15 0.26 13.69
C HIS A 291 -9.95 1.13 13.99
N LEU A 292 -8.79 0.72 13.51
CA LEU A 292 -7.67 1.60 13.40
C LEU A 292 -7.65 2.19 12.00
N ILE A 293 -7.89 3.49 11.89
CA ILE A 293 -8.03 4.20 10.63
C ILE A 293 -6.71 4.90 10.31
N PRO A 294 -5.92 4.43 9.35
CA PRO A 294 -4.63 5.03 9.01
C PRO A 294 -4.82 6.14 7.99
N ILE A 295 -4.91 7.39 8.44
CA ILE A 295 -4.92 8.54 7.52
C ILE A 295 -3.48 8.98 7.20
N ASN A 296 -3.30 9.54 6.02
CA ASN A 296 -2.05 10.15 5.59
C ASN A 296 -2.31 11.64 5.34
N SER A 297 -2.06 12.48 6.34
CA SER A 297 -2.40 13.90 6.30
C SER A 297 -1.19 14.84 6.36
N ASN A 298 0.03 14.33 6.22
CA ASN A 298 1.25 15.14 6.08
C ASN A 298 1.35 16.40 6.93
N LEU A 299 1.58 16.31 8.18
CA LEU A 299 1.78 17.46 9.07
C LEU A 299 0.50 18.19 9.52
N ILE A 300 -0.70 17.73 9.16
CA ILE A 300 -1.92 18.33 9.71
C ILE A 300 -1.98 18.06 11.21
N LYS A 301 -1.99 19.13 11.95
CA LYS A 301 -2.22 19.09 13.40
C LYS A 301 -3.73 19.13 13.64
N PHE A 302 -4.33 17.99 13.94
CA PHE A 302 -5.71 17.93 14.38
C PHE A 302 -5.78 18.46 15.83
N LYS A 303 -6.01 19.75 15.96
CA LYS A 303 -6.12 20.40 17.28
C LYS A 303 -7.38 19.88 17.98
N ASN A 304 -7.23 19.53 19.26
CA ASN A 304 -8.32 19.09 20.13
C ASN A 304 -8.96 17.71 19.81
N ARG A 305 -8.36 16.89 18.93
CA ARG A 305 -8.82 15.52 18.66
C ARG A 305 -8.07 14.53 19.57
N LYS A 306 -8.78 13.98 20.56
CA LYS A 306 -8.21 12.98 21.48
C LYS A 306 -8.25 11.55 20.95
N ASP A 307 -8.98 11.32 19.86
CA ASP A 307 -9.13 10.06 19.16
C ASP A 307 -8.07 9.85 18.06
N ILE A 308 -7.08 10.73 17.96
CA ILE A 308 -6.01 10.69 16.96
C ILE A 308 -4.64 10.55 17.64
N VAL A 309 -3.84 9.59 17.16
CA VAL A 309 -2.41 9.49 17.48
C VAL A 309 -1.59 9.68 16.20
N ASN A 310 -0.50 10.44 16.30
CA ASN A 310 0.42 10.63 15.20
C ASN A 310 1.51 9.54 15.22
N LEU A 311 1.73 8.88 14.09
CA LEU A 311 2.84 7.95 13.88
C LEU A 311 3.77 8.53 12.83
N SER A 312 4.98 8.91 13.24
CA SER A 312 6.01 9.48 12.38
C SER A 312 7.16 8.50 12.15
N PHE A 313 7.72 8.51 10.95
CA PHE A 313 8.94 7.78 10.58
C PHE A 313 10.18 8.67 10.52
N GLU A 314 10.04 9.92 10.93
CA GLU A 314 11.08 10.95 10.98
C GLU A 314 11.02 11.68 12.31
N ASN A 315 12.15 12.27 12.71
CA ASN A 315 12.20 13.08 13.93
C ASN A 315 11.49 14.43 13.70
N ILE A 316 10.18 14.42 13.77
CA ILE A 316 9.37 15.63 13.70
C ILE A 316 9.25 16.20 15.12
N ASN A 317 9.79 17.41 15.34
CA ASN A 317 9.67 18.13 16.62
C ASN A 317 8.20 18.50 16.90
N ASN A 318 7.44 17.57 17.43
CA ASN A 318 6.02 17.72 17.72
C ASN A 318 5.77 17.50 19.23
N LYS A 319 6.17 18.49 20.04
CA LYS A 319 6.06 18.42 21.52
C LYS A 319 4.60 18.45 22.02
N GLU A 320 3.66 18.88 21.21
CA GLU A 320 2.27 19.19 21.63
C GLU A 320 1.22 18.16 21.19
N SER A 321 1.59 17.02 20.63
CA SER A 321 0.63 16.03 20.14
C SER A 321 0.88 14.64 20.72
N GLN A 322 -0.21 13.86 20.83
CA GLN A 322 -0.11 12.42 21.07
C GLN A 322 0.65 11.78 19.91
N SER A 323 1.88 11.38 20.12
CA SER A 323 2.72 10.89 19.02
C SER A 323 3.64 9.73 19.39
N ILE A 324 3.86 8.86 18.42
CA ILE A 324 4.89 7.84 18.40
C ILE A 324 5.79 8.15 17.21
N THR A 325 7.10 8.19 17.45
CA THR A 325 8.10 8.37 16.40
C THR A 325 8.97 7.14 16.32
N LEU A 326 9.11 6.59 15.12
CA LEU A 326 10.09 5.55 14.78
C LEU A 326 11.28 6.25 14.10
N ASP A 327 12.33 6.52 14.88
CA ASP A 327 13.45 7.34 14.42
C ASP A 327 14.45 6.57 13.57
N ASN A 328 15.11 7.30 12.66
CA ASN A 328 16.30 6.85 11.91
C ASN A 328 16.06 5.64 11.01
N ILE A 329 14.92 5.62 10.30
CA ILE A 329 14.71 4.61 9.26
C ILE A 329 15.53 5.01 8.04
N ASN A 330 16.58 4.25 7.76
CA ASN A 330 17.49 4.42 6.63
C ASN A 330 17.72 3.07 5.93
N GLU A 331 18.50 3.06 4.85
CA GLU A 331 18.76 1.84 4.07
C GLU A 331 19.31 0.68 4.93
N GLU A 332 20.10 0.96 5.97
CA GLU A 332 20.72 -0.08 6.79
C GLU A 332 19.72 -0.81 7.70
N ASN A 333 18.66 -0.12 8.16
CA ASN A 333 17.66 -0.67 9.07
C ASN A 333 16.26 -0.78 8.46
N LEU A 334 16.08 -0.42 7.19
CA LEU A 334 14.80 -0.51 6.47
C LEU A 334 14.21 -1.94 6.56
N GLY A 335 15.04 -2.95 6.40
CA GLY A 335 14.62 -4.34 6.55
C GLY A 335 14.06 -4.63 7.95
N ILE A 336 14.74 -4.14 8.99
CA ILE A 336 14.27 -4.28 10.38
C ILE A 336 12.94 -3.54 10.58
N PHE A 337 12.78 -2.34 10.01
CA PHE A 337 11.53 -1.58 10.06
C PHE A 337 10.37 -2.39 9.46
N ILE A 338 10.56 -2.91 8.25
CA ILE A 338 9.54 -3.71 7.56
C ILE A 338 9.14 -4.93 8.41
N TYR A 339 10.11 -5.69 8.87
CA TYR A 339 9.84 -6.87 9.70
C TYR A 339 9.18 -6.51 11.05
N THR A 340 9.56 -5.37 11.63
CA THR A 340 8.92 -4.79 12.83
C THR A 340 7.43 -4.54 12.61
N ILE A 341 7.06 -3.87 11.52
CA ILE A 341 5.65 -3.57 11.19
C ILE A 341 4.86 -4.87 10.96
N GLN A 342 5.43 -5.84 10.24
CA GLN A 342 4.79 -7.15 10.03
C GLN A 342 4.49 -7.85 11.36
N LEU A 343 5.43 -7.88 12.30
CA LEU A 343 5.25 -8.45 13.62
C LEU A 343 4.24 -7.69 14.48
N ILE A 344 4.28 -6.35 14.45
CA ILE A 344 3.32 -5.50 15.17
C ILE A 344 1.90 -5.81 14.70
N ILE A 345 1.66 -5.76 13.39
CA ILE A 345 0.34 -6.01 12.80
C ILE A 345 -0.16 -7.41 13.15
N THR A 346 0.69 -8.42 13.04
CA THR A 346 0.32 -9.81 13.38
C THR A 346 0.00 -9.95 14.87
N THR A 347 0.81 -9.34 15.76
CA THR A 347 0.61 -9.43 17.20
C THR A 347 -0.65 -8.68 17.65
N LEU A 348 -0.89 -7.46 17.14
CA LEU A 348 -2.10 -6.70 17.45
C LEU A 348 -3.36 -7.42 16.97
N SER A 349 -3.30 -8.02 15.78
CA SER A 349 -4.41 -8.83 15.25
C SER A 349 -4.73 -10.04 16.12
N PHE A 350 -3.69 -10.68 16.65
CA PHE A 350 -3.83 -11.78 17.60
C PHE A 350 -4.50 -11.32 18.90
N LEU A 351 -4.04 -10.22 19.50
CA LEU A 351 -4.61 -9.69 20.74
C LEU A 351 -6.09 -9.35 20.59
N GLU A 352 -6.52 -8.89 19.42
CA GLU A 352 -7.93 -8.65 19.10
C GLU A 352 -8.73 -9.95 18.93
N SER A 353 -8.15 -10.99 18.34
CA SER A 353 -8.82 -12.30 18.13
C SER A 353 -9.17 -12.98 19.44
N GLU A 354 -8.35 -12.83 20.49
CA GLU A 354 -8.63 -13.41 21.80
C GLU A 354 -9.81 -12.76 22.53
N ASN A 355 -10.22 -11.56 22.11
CA ASN A 355 -11.44 -10.92 22.64
C ASN A 355 -12.73 -11.53 22.06
N GLY A 356 -12.65 -12.74 21.47
CA GLY A 356 -13.80 -13.50 20.95
C GLY A 356 -14.19 -13.16 19.51
N ILE A 357 -13.42 -12.34 18.82
CA ILE A 357 -13.65 -11.99 17.42
C ILE A 357 -12.78 -12.88 16.55
N LYS A 358 -13.40 -13.78 15.75
CA LYS A 358 -12.67 -14.54 14.73
C LYS A 358 -12.12 -13.58 13.68
N PHE A 359 -10.81 -13.46 13.61
CA PHE A 359 -10.13 -12.48 12.80
C PHE A 359 -8.90 -13.05 12.11
N ASN A 360 -8.87 -12.98 10.79
CA ASN A 360 -7.71 -13.34 9.99
C ASN A 360 -7.08 -12.08 9.39
N PRO A 361 -5.88 -11.64 9.86
CA PRO A 361 -5.24 -10.42 9.35
C PRO A 361 -4.74 -10.56 7.91
N PHE A 362 -4.72 -11.75 7.34
CA PHE A 362 -4.11 -12.05 6.05
C PHE A 362 -5.09 -12.07 4.87
N THR A 363 -6.40 -12.15 5.11
CA THR A 363 -7.46 -12.16 4.07
C THR A 363 -7.99 -10.77 3.75
N GLN A 364 -8.82 -10.64 2.71
CA GLN A 364 -9.44 -9.39 2.25
C GLN A 364 -10.88 -9.64 1.78
N PRO A 365 -11.81 -10.00 2.69
CA PRO A 365 -13.14 -10.45 2.29
C PRO A 365 -13.97 -9.38 1.58
N ASN A 366 -13.87 -8.10 1.95
CA ASN A 366 -14.63 -7.03 1.31
C ASN A 366 -14.10 -6.69 -0.09
N VAL A 367 -12.78 -6.80 -0.31
CA VAL A 367 -12.19 -6.65 -1.64
C VAL A 367 -12.59 -7.82 -2.54
N GLU A 368 -12.63 -9.05 -2.03
CA GLU A 368 -13.09 -10.22 -2.77
C GLU A 368 -14.58 -10.10 -3.15
N LEU A 369 -15.42 -9.60 -2.25
CA LEU A 369 -16.83 -9.33 -2.56
C LEU A 369 -16.96 -8.33 -3.71
N ALA A 370 -16.19 -7.24 -3.73
CA ALA A 370 -16.22 -6.27 -4.81
C ALA A 370 -15.78 -6.86 -6.16
N LYS A 371 -14.70 -7.67 -6.15
CA LYS A 371 -14.25 -8.38 -7.37
C LYS A 371 -15.31 -9.34 -7.92
N ASN A 372 -16.06 -9.97 -7.05
CA ASN A 372 -17.16 -10.87 -7.46
C ASN A 372 -18.33 -10.12 -8.11
N GLU A 373 -18.43 -8.81 -7.93
CA GLU A 373 -19.46 -7.96 -8.55
C GLU A 373 -19.00 -7.35 -9.88
N TYR A 374 -17.73 -7.51 -10.29
CA TYR A 374 -17.21 -6.95 -11.54
C TYR A 374 -18.01 -7.41 -12.77
N GLY A 375 -18.44 -6.44 -13.58
CA GLY A 375 -19.17 -6.68 -14.83
C GLY A 375 -20.63 -7.14 -14.67
N LYS A 376 -21.16 -7.25 -13.43
CA LYS A 376 -22.55 -7.66 -13.18
C LYS A 376 -23.56 -6.51 -13.24
N HIS A 377 -23.08 -5.28 -13.18
CA HIS A 377 -23.94 -4.10 -13.06
C HIS A 377 -23.75 -3.19 -14.27
N ASN A 378 -24.83 -2.51 -14.64
CA ASN A 378 -24.83 -1.50 -15.69
C ASN A 378 -25.54 -0.24 -15.14
N ILE A 379 -24.85 0.46 -14.24
CA ILE A 379 -25.35 1.69 -13.65
C ILE A 379 -25.04 2.83 -14.61
N LYS A 380 -26.05 3.44 -15.18
CA LYS A 380 -25.88 4.65 -15.99
C LYS A 380 -25.60 5.84 -15.06
N LEU A 381 -24.38 6.35 -15.12
CA LEU A 381 -24.02 7.59 -14.44
C LEU A 381 -24.36 8.79 -15.33
N PRO A 382 -24.89 9.89 -14.76
CA PRO A 382 -25.23 11.08 -15.53
C PRO A 382 -23.96 11.73 -16.11
N SER A 383 -24.05 12.21 -17.35
CA SER A 383 -23.04 13.09 -17.94
C SER A 383 -22.98 14.45 -17.23
N LEU A 384 -21.94 15.24 -17.47
CA LEU A 384 -21.79 16.56 -16.86
C LEU A 384 -23.04 17.44 -17.03
N ASN A 385 -23.68 17.40 -18.21
CA ASN A 385 -24.86 18.20 -18.52
C ASN A 385 -26.13 17.71 -17.79
N GLU A 386 -26.18 16.44 -17.43
CA GLU A 386 -27.32 15.82 -16.72
C GLU A 386 -27.14 15.79 -15.21
N PHE A 387 -25.93 16.07 -14.74
CA PHE A 387 -25.56 15.90 -13.34
C PHE A 387 -26.17 16.98 -12.45
N GLN A 388 -26.87 16.55 -11.42
CA GLN A 388 -27.36 17.40 -10.34
C GLN A 388 -26.57 17.15 -9.06
N ILE A 389 -26.10 18.23 -8.44
CA ILE A 389 -25.32 18.15 -7.20
C ILE A 389 -26.23 17.66 -6.07
N PRO A 390 -25.92 16.53 -5.44
CA PRO A 390 -26.70 16.05 -4.31
C PRO A 390 -26.53 16.97 -3.09
N THR A 391 -27.55 17.03 -2.25
CA THR A 391 -27.44 17.70 -0.95
C THR A 391 -26.70 16.80 0.02
N PRO A 392 -25.56 17.21 0.54
CA PRO A 392 -24.77 16.39 1.44
C PRO A 392 -25.51 16.05 2.73
N LYS A 393 -25.40 14.78 3.20
CA LYS A 393 -25.98 14.32 4.47
C LYS A 393 -24.90 14.06 5.50
N ILE A 394 -24.07 15.06 5.78
CA ILE A 394 -22.94 14.95 6.70
C ILE A 394 -23.35 15.26 8.12
N THR A 395 -22.87 14.45 9.07
CA THR A 395 -23.01 14.68 10.51
C THR A 395 -21.85 15.53 11.02
N LYS A 396 -22.08 16.32 12.10
CA LYS A 396 -21.03 17.19 12.68
C LYS A 396 -19.84 16.44 13.26
N ASP A 397 -20.02 15.16 13.66
CA ASP A 397 -19.00 14.37 14.37
C ASP A 397 -18.32 13.36 13.42
N LEU A 398 -17.81 13.82 12.30
CA LEU A 398 -17.14 12.94 11.34
C LEU A 398 -15.82 12.37 11.90
N LYS A 399 -15.64 11.07 11.75
CA LYS A 399 -14.36 10.41 11.95
C LYS A 399 -13.43 10.72 10.79
N TYR A 400 -13.89 10.49 9.57
CA TYR A 400 -13.18 10.88 8.35
C TYR A 400 -14.13 10.98 7.14
N ILE A 401 -13.63 11.62 6.09
CA ILE A 401 -14.22 11.60 4.75
C ILE A 401 -13.23 10.91 3.80
N SER A 402 -13.71 10.05 2.91
CA SER A 402 -12.88 9.53 1.83
C SER A 402 -13.35 10.07 0.48
N PHE A 403 -12.40 10.51 -0.32
CA PHE A 403 -12.56 10.87 -1.72
C PHE A 403 -11.98 9.73 -2.56
N LEU A 404 -12.87 8.94 -3.17
CA LEU A 404 -12.51 7.77 -3.98
C LEU A 404 -12.65 8.17 -5.44
N ILE A 405 -11.53 8.38 -6.12
CA ILE A 405 -11.47 9.05 -7.41
C ILE A 405 -11.33 8.02 -8.53
N PHE A 406 -12.39 7.91 -9.35
CA PHE A 406 -12.50 7.03 -10.50
C PHE A 406 -12.45 7.84 -11.79
N THR A 407 -11.30 8.35 -12.11
CA THR A 407 -11.13 9.16 -13.31
C THR A 407 -9.86 8.79 -14.04
N GLU A 408 -9.88 8.96 -15.35
CA GLU A 408 -8.71 8.84 -16.22
C GLU A 408 -8.22 10.20 -16.73
N ASN A 409 -8.43 11.27 -16.00
CA ASN A 409 -8.04 12.58 -16.51
C ASN A 409 -6.55 12.59 -16.91
N GLN A 410 -6.32 12.58 -18.23
CA GLN A 410 -4.98 12.51 -18.83
C GLN A 410 -4.09 13.70 -18.43
N ASP A 411 -4.69 14.87 -18.16
CA ASP A 411 -3.97 16.05 -17.71
C ASP A 411 -3.49 15.94 -16.26
N MET A 412 -4.12 15.08 -15.47
CA MET A 412 -3.73 14.84 -14.08
C MET A 412 -2.42 14.05 -13.97
N ARG A 413 -2.07 13.26 -15.00
CA ARG A 413 -0.86 12.42 -15.02
C ARG A 413 0.20 12.83 -16.06
N LYS A 414 -0.10 13.66 -17.05
CA LYS A 414 0.89 14.21 -18.00
C LYS A 414 1.98 15.08 -17.35
N LYS A 415 1.80 15.44 -16.08
CA LYS A 415 2.81 16.18 -15.28
C LYS A 415 3.75 15.27 -14.48
N PHE A 416 3.88 14.01 -14.86
CA PHE A 416 4.75 13.02 -14.20
C PHE A 416 6.25 13.35 -14.21
N ASN A 417 6.67 14.42 -14.86
CA ASN A 417 8.07 14.82 -14.91
C ASN A 417 8.56 15.73 -13.78
N LYS A 418 7.68 16.12 -12.82
CA LYS A 418 8.11 16.88 -11.63
C LYS A 418 7.27 16.49 -10.40
N TYR A 419 7.81 15.62 -9.57
CA TYR A 419 7.16 15.06 -8.38
C TYR A 419 6.67 16.07 -7.35
N ASN A 420 7.25 17.25 -7.29
CA ASN A 420 6.86 18.31 -6.36
C ASN A 420 5.61 19.10 -6.77
N GLU A 421 5.02 18.83 -7.95
CA GLU A 421 3.84 19.53 -8.46
C GLU A 421 2.62 18.62 -8.74
N LEU A 422 2.67 17.35 -8.35
CA LEU A 422 1.69 16.33 -8.71
C LEU A 422 0.47 16.25 -7.80
N ILE A 423 0.21 17.27 -7.05
CA ILE A 423 -1.09 17.42 -6.42
C ILE A 423 -2.02 17.97 -7.49
N THR A 424 -3.02 17.17 -7.88
CA THR A 424 -4.04 17.63 -8.83
C THR A 424 -4.76 18.85 -8.30
N ILE A 425 -5.40 19.61 -9.17
CA ILE A 425 -6.20 20.76 -8.74
C ILE A 425 -7.24 20.32 -7.71
N GLU A 426 -7.85 19.16 -7.94
CA GLU A 426 -8.85 18.54 -7.06
C GLU A 426 -8.27 18.19 -5.70
N GLU A 427 -7.08 17.57 -5.65
CA GLU A 427 -6.39 17.30 -4.38
C GLU A 427 -6.08 18.59 -3.62
N LYS A 428 -5.64 19.63 -4.31
CA LYS A 428 -5.37 20.94 -3.68
C LYS A 428 -6.64 21.54 -3.08
N ILE A 429 -7.76 21.44 -3.79
CA ILE A 429 -9.06 21.93 -3.32
C ILE A 429 -9.51 21.13 -2.11
N ILE A 430 -9.51 19.80 -2.21
CA ILE A 430 -9.88 18.90 -1.12
C ILE A 430 -9.02 19.18 0.12
N LYS A 431 -7.71 19.18 -0.01
CA LYS A 431 -6.77 19.45 1.09
C LYS A 431 -7.06 20.78 1.74
N LYS A 432 -7.16 21.87 0.97
CA LYS A 432 -7.43 23.21 1.49
C LYS A 432 -8.71 23.28 2.33
N ILE A 433 -9.76 22.61 1.87
CA ILE A 433 -11.06 22.60 2.57
C ILE A 433 -10.99 21.73 3.82
N MET A 434 -10.48 20.51 3.70
CA MET A 434 -10.40 19.55 4.82
C MET A 434 -9.48 20.06 5.94
N ASP A 435 -8.34 20.66 5.60
CA ASP A 435 -7.41 21.25 6.56
C ASP A 435 -8.05 22.39 7.35
N LYS A 436 -8.81 23.24 6.67
CA LYS A 436 -9.57 24.33 7.31
C LYS A 436 -10.61 23.78 8.29
N GLN A 437 -11.28 22.69 7.93
CA GLN A 437 -12.33 22.07 8.75
C GLN A 437 -11.76 21.14 9.83
N GLN A 438 -10.48 20.82 9.80
CA GLN A 438 -9.82 19.89 10.75
C GLN A 438 -10.48 18.49 10.75
N ILE A 439 -10.96 18.04 9.58
CA ILE A 439 -11.57 16.72 9.40
C ILE A 439 -10.54 15.77 8.81
N PRO A 440 -10.30 14.60 9.41
CA PRO A 440 -9.48 13.55 8.79
C PRO A 440 -10.04 13.11 7.44
N TYR A 441 -9.18 12.85 6.48
CA TYR A 441 -9.61 12.47 5.13
C TYR A 441 -8.67 11.50 4.43
N PHE A 442 -9.20 10.84 3.41
CA PHE A 442 -8.46 10.10 2.39
C PHE A 442 -8.67 10.74 1.02
N ILE A 443 -7.64 10.71 0.19
CA ILE A 443 -7.74 10.97 -1.24
C ILE A 443 -7.12 9.77 -1.93
N ASP A 444 -7.97 8.91 -2.46
CA ASP A 444 -7.61 7.60 -2.97
C ASP A 444 -8.00 7.48 -4.45
N PHE A 445 -7.08 7.05 -5.29
CA PHE A 445 -7.28 6.90 -6.73
C PHE A 445 -7.51 5.44 -7.10
N ALA A 446 -8.59 5.18 -7.87
CA ALA A 446 -8.81 3.89 -8.49
C ALA A 446 -7.85 3.69 -9.68
N PRO A 447 -7.42 2.45 -9.94
CA PRO A 447 -7.70 1.24 -9.20
C PRO A 447 -6.79 0.99 -7.97
N ALA A 448 -5.74 1.76 -7.78
CA ALA A 448 -4.71 1.50 -6.76
C ALA A 448 -5.30 1.33 -5.35
N TYR A 449 -6.28 2.17 -4.94
CA TYR A 449 -6.87 2.10 -3.61
C TYR A 449 -7.61 0.79 -3.33
N LEU A 450 -8.16 0.14 -4.36
CA LEU A 450 -8.84 -1.16 -4.21
C LEU A 450 -7.92 -2.25 -3.67
N HIS A 451 -6.61 -2.06 -3.88
CA HIS A 451 -5.55 -2.96 -3.46
C HIS A 451 -4.75 -2.44 -2.26
N THR A 452 -5.24 -1.40 -1.56
CA THR A 452 -4.59 -0.81 -0.39
C THR A 452 -5.59 -0.48 0.73
N THR A 453 -6.38 0.59 0.59
CA THR A 453 -7.35 1.07 1.58
C THR A 453 -8.77 0.52 1.33
N GLY A 454 -9.00 -0.15 0.22
CA GLY A 454 -10.33 -0.61 -0.21
C GLY A 454 -11.04 -1.56 0.77
N GLU A 455 -10.31 -2.35 1.55
CA GLU A 455 -10.91 -3.18 2.61
C GLU A 455 -11.52 -2.31 3.73
N LEU A 456 -10.86 -1.22 4.10
CA LEU A 456 -11.31 -0.26 5.11
C LEU A 456 -12.57 0.48 4.64
N HIS A 457 -12.57 1.01 3.42
CA HIS A 457 -13.66 1.86 2.91
C HIS A 457 -14.98 1.10 2.71
N LYS A 458 -14.93 -0.22 2.51
CA LYS A 458 -16.12 -1.06 2.39
C LYS A 458 -16.74 -1.44 3.73
N LYS A 459 -16.17 -1.01 4.83
CA LYS A 459 -16.64 -1.33 6.15
C LYS A 459 -17.60 -0.28 6.69
N LYS A 460 -18.69 -0.74 7.34
CA LYS A 460 -19.62 0.16 8.00
C LYS A 460 -19.00 0.70 9.30
N ILE A 461 -18.44 1.89 9.23
CA ILE A 461 -17.91 2.65 10.37
C ILE A 461 -18.85 3.82 10.64
N LYS A 462 -19.20 4.03 11.91
CA LYS A 462 -20.06 5.15 12.30
C LYS A 462 -19.35 6.49 12.05
N ASN A 463 -20.09 7.49 11.58
CA ASN A 463 -19.58 8.84 11.32
C ASN A 463 -18.47 8.90 10.26
N VAL A 464 -18.60 8.08 9.23
CA VAL A 464 -17.77 8.09 8.03
C VAL A 464 -18.62 8.44 6.83
N TYR A 465 -18.07 9.22 5.93
CA TYR A 465 -18.71 9.60 4.69
C TYR A 465 -17.78 9.37 3.50
N HIS A 466 -18.33 8.85 2.41
CA HIS A 466 -17.56 8.57 1.21
C HIS A 466 -18.05 9.43 0.04
N ILE A 467 -17.14 9.92 -0.76
CA ILE A 467 -17.43 10.69 -1.95
C ILE A 467 -16.76 9.98 -3.13
N LEU A 468 -17.58 9.34 -3.97
CA LEU A 468 -17.11 8.67 -5.17
C LEU A 468 -17.10 9.69 -6.30
N VAL A 469 -15.91 9.99 -6.80
CA VAL A 469 -15.71 11.00 -7.86
C VAL A 469 -15.47 10.30 -9.19
N TYR A 470 -16.17 10.72 -10.24
CA TYR A 470 -16.11 10.08 -11.55
C TYR A 470 -16.07 11.07 -12.72
N THR A 471 -15.70 10.54 -13.89
CA THR A 471 -15.88 11.16 -15.21
C THR A 471 -16.65 10.20 -16.11
N THR A 472 -17.25 10.71 -17.22
CA THR A 472 -17.92 9.88 -18.23
C THR A 472 -17.22 9.97 -19.58
N LYS A 473 -17.53 9.02 -20.48
CA LYS A 473 -17.01 9.03 -21.87
C LYS A 473 -17.45 10.26 -22.69
N GLU A 474 -18.49 10.93 -22.23
CA GLU A 474 -19.07 12.10 -22.90
C GLU A 474 -18.41 13.42 -22.47
N ASP A 475 -17.50 13.37 -21.49
CA ASP A 475 -16.86 14.57 -20.96
C ASP A 475 -15.78 15.11 -21.89
N PRO A 476 -15.62 16.45 -21.99
CA PRO A 476 -14.56 17.07 -22.77
C PRO A 476 -13.18 16.59 -22.32
N GLY A 477 -12.33 16.18 -23.28
CA GLY A 477 -11.00 15.64 -23.02
C GLY A 477 -10.94 14.12 -22.91
N TRP A 478 -12.07 13.44 -23.02
CA TRP A 478 -12.10 12.00 -23.18
C TRP A 478 -11.64 11.61 -24.60
N ASP A 479 -10.46 11.03 -24.72
CA ASP A 479 -9.94 10.60 -26.04
C ASP A 479 -10.36 9.17 -26.36
N VAL A 480 -11.37 9.03 -27.19
CA VAL A 480 -11.90 7.73 -27.63
C VAL A 480 -10.86 6.90 -28.42
N SER A 481 -9.92 7.58 -29.10
CA SER A 481 -8.88 6.90 -29.90
C SER A 481 -7.86 6.13 -29.07
N SER A 482 -7.80 6.43 -27.76
CA SER A 482 -6.84 5.83 -26.82
C SER A 482 -7.37 4.62 -26.07
N ASP A 483 -8.66 4.29 -26.22
CA ASP A 483 -9.32 3.19 -25.49
C ASP A 483 -9.21 1.82 -26.23
N SER A 484 -8.18 1.67 -27.07
CA SER A 484 -8.00 0.44 -27.87
C SER A 484 -7.91 -0.85 -27.04
N ASN A 485 -7.83 -0.75 -25.70
CA ASN A 485 -7.38 -1.84 -24.86
C ASN A 485 -8.26 -2.16 -23.64
N GLY A 486 -9.46 -1.57 -23.51
CA GLY A 486 -10.43 -1.90 -22.45
C GLY A 486 -10.02 -1.52 -21.02
N LEU A 487 -8.91 -0.79 -20.81
CA LEU A 487 -8.44 -0.39 -19.48
C LEU A 487 -9.38 0.61 -18.81
N ARG A 488 -10.03 1.46 -19.60
CA ARG A 488 -11.02 2.42 -19.11
C ARG A 488 -12.31 1.76 -18.66
N ASP A 489 -12.72 0.71 -19.35
CA ASP A 489 -13.89 -0.05 -18.95
C ASP A 489 -13.68 -0.70 -17.58
N ILE A 490 -12.42 -1.03 -17.23
CA ILE A 490 -12.08 -1.55 -15.90
C ILE A 490 -12.42 -0.55 -14.79
N ILE A 491 -12.02 0.72 -14.93
CA ILE A 491 -12.32 1.75 -13.90
C ILE A 491 -13.83 1.93 -13.75
N ASN A 492 -14.57 1.94 -14.85
CA ASN A 492 -16.03 2.04 -14.81
C ASN A 492 -16.68 0.80 -14.18
N ILE A 493 -16.24 -0.40 -14.53
CA ILE A 493 -16.68 -1.65 -13.92
C ILE A 493 -16.41 -1.65 -12.41
N GLN A 494 -15.25 -1.18 -12.00
CA GLN A 494 -14.88 -1.07 -10.59
C GLN A 494 -15.75 -0.07 -9.84
N LEU A 495 -15.99 1.12 -10.41
CA LEU A 495 -16.89 2.11 -9.83
C LEU A 495 -18.30 1.56 -9.62
N GLN A 496 -18.86 0.89 -10.63
CA GLN A 496 -20.19 0.28 -10.53
C GLN A 496 -20.26 -0.76 -9.42
N SER A 497 -19.23 -1.59 -9.29
CA SER A 497 -19.11 -2.59 -8.23
C SER A 497 -19.01 -1.95 -6.85
N GLU A 498 -18.24 -0.87 -6.72
CA GLU A 498 -18.12 -0.12 -5.46
C GLU A 498 -19.47 0.49 -5.05
N ILE A 499 -20.19 1.10 -5.98
CA ILE A 499 -21.53 1.66 -5.72
C ILE A 499 -22.46 0.58 -5.16
N GLU A 500 -22.47 -0.62 -5.75
CA GLU A 500 -23.33 -1.70 -5.31
C GLU A 500 -22.91 -2.26 -3.94
N ILE A 501 -21.61 -2.41 -3.68
CA ILE A 501 -21.12 -2.82 -2.37
C ILE A 501 -21.45 -1.77 -1.31
N PHE A 502 -21.31 -0.48 -1.61
CA PHE A 502 -21.63 0.61 -0.68
C PHE A 502 -23.12 0.62 -0.34
N LYS A 503 -24.01 0.41 -1.32
CA LYS A 503 -25.45 0.24 -1.09
C LYS A 503 -25.75 -0.99 -0.23
N LYS A 504 -25.16 -2.14 -0.58
CA LYS A 504 -25.35 -3.42 0.14
C LYS A 504 -24.89 -3.33 1.60
N HIS A 505 -23.79 -2.65 1.87
CA HIS A 505 -23.27 -2.44 3.22
C HIS A 505 -23.95 -1.26 3.94
N LYS A 506 -24.85 -0.54 3.28
CA LYS A 506 -25.56 0.65 3.82
C LYS A 506 -24.56 1.70 4.32
N LEU A 507 -23.56 2.01 3.52
CA LEU A 507 -22.59 3.06 3.79
C LEU A 507 -23.18 4.44 3.46
N ASN A 508 -22.66 5.49 4.08
CA ASN A 508 -23.02 6.86 3.74
C ASN A 508 -22.11 7.34 2.61
N PHE A 509 -22.66 7.64 1.45
CA PHE A 509 -21.87 8.11 0.31
C PHE A 509 -22.68 8.97 -0.66
N ASP A 510 -21.96 9.83 -1.39
CA ASP A 510 -22.42 10.52 -2.58
C ASP A 510 -21.56 10.15 -3.78
N ILE A 511 -22.14 10.32 -4.98
CA ILE A 511 -21.45 10.11 -6.25
C ILE A 511 -21.41 11.47 -6.95
N ILE A 512 -20.20 11.97 -7.25
CA ILE A 512 -20.00 13.35 -7.71
C ILE A 512 -19.23 13.34 -9.04
N HIS A 513 -19.77 14.05 -10.03
CA HIS A 513 -19.02 14.32 -11.24
C HIS A 513 -17.84 15.26 -10.94
N ILE A 514 -16.62 14.94 -11.44
CA ILE A 514 -15.39 15.65 -11.07
C ILE A 514 -15.47 17.16 -11.32
N ALA A 515 -16.07 17.59 -12.44
CA ALA A 515 -16.21 19.00 -12.78
C ALA A 515 -17.11 19.77 -11.79
N LYS A 516 -17.90 19.07 -10.99
CA LYS A 516 -18.80 19.64 -9.95
C LYS A 516 -18.27 19.49 -8.53
N LEU A 517 -17.10 18.90 -8.37
CA LEU A 517 -16.52 18.60 -7.05
C LEU A 517 -16.29 19.88 -6.23
N ASN A 518 -15.75 20.94 -6.82
CA ASN A 518 -15.49 22.18 -6.11
C ASN A 518 -16.80 22.86 -5.62
N GLU A 519 -17.83 22.88 -6.47
CA GLU A 519 -19.16 23.40 -6.13
C GLU A 519 -19.80 22.57 -5.01
N TYR A 520 -19.71 21.24 -5.10
CA TYR A 520 -20.18 20.33 -4.07
C TYR A 520 -19.49 20.57 -2.73
N LEU A 521 -18.15 20.67 -2.72
CA LEU A 521 -17.36 20.88 -1.51
C LEU A 521 -17.66 22.23 -0.84
N THR A 522 -17.96 23.26 -1.64
CA THR A 522 -18.36 24.58 -1.12
C THR A 522 -19.71 24.51 -0.38
N ASN A 523 -20.60 23.63 -0.82
CA ASN A 523 -21.90 23.40 -0.20
C ASN A 523 -21.87 22.39 0.95
N LEU A 524 -20.74 21.69 1.13
CA LEU A 524 -20.57 20.63 2.14
C LEU A 524 -20.39 21.22 3.55
N PHE A 525 -19.79 22.40 3.66
CA PHE A 525 -19.39 23.09 4.88
C PHE A 525 -19.82 24.56 4.86
#